data_07675844cd1cdbe58a5ef36e2bdccfee
#
_entry.id   07675844cd1cdbe58a5ef36e2bdccfee
#
_cell.length_a   1.000
_cell.length_b   1.000
_cell.length_c   1.000
_cell.angle_alpha   90.00
_cell.angle_beta   90.00
_cell.angle_gamma   90.00
#
_symmetry.space_group_name_H-M   'P 1'
#
loop_
_entity.id
_entity.type
_entity.pdbx_description
1 polymer ?
#
loop_
_entity_poly.entity_id
_entity_poly.type
_entity_poly.pdbx_seq_one_letter_code
_entity_poly.pdbx_strand_id
1 'polypeptide(L)'
;LRTVSQHTLPENFYLEFSLQISLCDPEDQIGILFWYLNEGDTYRVMITCDGQVRLELIQGGQSIVVHNWETASQMNLTMPASNRIGLWVYQGRFQLFIDDVFQFEESVAQNRSGGLGFLARTDEGKAMTLRFSDLQIYEVEAQP
;
A
#
# COMPACT_ATOMS: atom_id res chain seq x y z
N LEU A 1 -0.12 10.47 10.53
CA LEU A 1 -1.57 10.43 10.28
C LEU A 1 -1.98 9.06 9.75
N ARG A 2 -3.04 8.54 10.31
CA ARG A 2 -3.56 7.23 9.93
C ARG A 2 -5.06 7.28 9.80
N THR A 3 -5.58 6.63 8.76
CA THR A 3 -7.01 6.42 8.55
C THR A 3 -7.26 4.96 8.29
N VAL A 4 -8.26 4.39 8.96
CA VAL A 4 -8.70 3.01 8.73
C VAL A 4 -10.11 3.05 8.17
N SER A 5 -10.29 2.40 7.02
CA SER A 5 -11.58 2.29 6.37
C SER A 5 -12.46 1.26 7.09
N GLN A 6 -13.77 1.41 6.99
CA GLN A 6 -14.71 0.41 7.46
C GLN A 6 -14.79 -0.81 6.53
N HIS A 7 -14.13 -0.76 5.37
CA HIS A 7 -14.08 -1.89 4.44
C HIS A 7 -13.26 -3.03 5.03
N THR A 8 -13.74 -4.25 4.85
CA THR A 8 -13.01 -5.46 5.20
C THR A 8 -12.52 -6.11 3.92
N LEU A 9 -11.21 -6.36 3.86
CA LEU A 9 -10.59 -7.04 2.73
C LEU A 9 -10.65 -8.54 2.97
N PRO A 10 -11.14 -9.33 2.00
CA PRO A 10 -11.14 -10.79 2.12
C PRO A 10 -9.74 -11.37 1.92
N GLU A 11 -9.64 -12.68 1.97
CA GLU A 11 -8.39 -13.40 1.73
C GLU A 11 -7.83 -13.14 0.32
N ASN A 12 -8.70 -13.11 -0.66
CA ASN A 12 -8.31 -12.89 -2.07
C ASN A 12 -9.00 -11.63 -2.56
N PHE A 13 -8.20 -10.64 -2.97
CA PHE A 13 -8.75 -9.36 -3.41
C PHE A 13 -7.84 -8.69 -4.43
N TYR A 14 -8.45 -7.79 -5.18
CA TYR A 14 -7.76 -6.75 -5.95
C TYR A 14 -8.31 -5.42 -5.50
N LEU A 15 -7.42 -4.49 -5.16
CA LEU A 15 -7.84 -3.12 -4.90
C LEU A 15 -6.98 -2.15 -5.71
N GLU A 16 -7.60 -1.05 -6.11
CA GLU A 16 -6.90 0.01 -6.80
C GLU A 16 -7.43 1.37 -6.38
N PHE A 17 -6.58 2.36 -6.45
CA PHE A 17 -6.96 3.75 -6.15
C PHE A 17 -6.00 4.68 -6.84
N SER A 18 -6.42 5.96 -6.95
CA SER A 18 -5.56 7.03 -7.43
C SER A 18 -4.91 7.73 -6.25
N LEU A 19 -3.60 7.92 -6.32
CA LEU A 19 -2.82 8.65 -5.34
C LEU A 19 -2.33 9.94 -5.99
N GLN A 20 -2.78 11.07 -5.44
CA GLN A 20 -2.34 12.39 -5.89
C GLN A 20 -1.47 13.00 -4.81
N ILE A 21 -0.28 13.47 -5.20
CA ILE A 21 0.69 14.06 -4.30
C ILE A 21 0.97 15.47 -4.79
N SER A 22 0.62 16.48 -4.00
CA SER A 22 0.84 17.87 -4.35
C SER A 22 2.05 18.47 -3.64
N LEU A 23 2.35 17.99 -2.44
CA LEU A 23 3.48 18.44 -1.64
C LEU A 23 4.03 17.25 -0.85
N CYS A 24 5.31 16.94 -1.04
CA CYS A 24 5.93 15.81 -0.38
C CYS A 24 7.45 15.92 -0.49
N ASP A 25 8.14 15.69 0.60
CA ASP A 25 9.60 15.58 0.56
C ASP A 25 10.02 14.17 0.13
N PRO A 26 11.22 14.00 -0.44
CA PRO A 26 11.65 12.70 -0.95
C PRO A 26 11.58 11.56 0.05
N GLU A 27 11.86 11.83 1.32
CA GLU A 27 11.88 10.81 2.38
C GLU A 27 10.53 10.57 3.04
N ASP A 28 9.53 11.39 2.74
CA ASP A 28 8.19 11.19 3.27
C ASP A 28 7.62 9.87 2.76
N GLN A 29 6.81 9.23 3.60
CA GLN A 29 6.30 7.91 3.31
C GLN A 29 4.78 7.89 3.34
N ILE A 30 4.23 7.11 2.42
CA ILE A 30 2.80 6.84 2.31
C ILE A 30 2.63 5.34 2.47
N GLY A 31 1.72 4.92 3.34
CA GLY A 31 1.46 3.51 3.59
C GLY A 31 0.04 3.13 3.22
N ILE A 32 -0.09 1.94 2.64
CA ILE A 32 -1.37 1.28 2.44
C ILE A 32 -1.37 0.06 3.36
N LEU A 33 -2.32 0.02 4.31
CA LEU A 33 -2.46 -1.05 5.27
C LEU A 33 -3.53 -2.02 4.76
N PHE A 34 -3.18 -3.28 4.64
CA PHE A 34 -4.18 -4.29 4.28
C PHE A 34 -4.19 -5.43 5.30
N TRP A 35 -5.35 -6.07 5.43
CA TRP A 35 -5.63 -7.03 6.49
C TRP A 35 -5.27 -6.46 7.86
N TYR A 36 -5.65 -5.19 8.06
CA TYR A 36 -5.41 -4.47 9.30
C TYR A 36 -6.31 -5.01 10.40
N LEU A 37 -5.73 -5.49 11.48
CA LEU A 37 -6.44 -5.91 12.68
C LEU A 37 -6.25 -4.88 13.80
N ASN A 38 -5.02 -4.41 13.97
CA ASN A 38 -4.65 -3.34 14.89
C ASN A 38 -3.26 -2.83 14.51
N GLU A 39 -2.74 -1.82 15.22
CA GLU A 39 -1.46 -1.21 14.90
C GLU A 39 -0.29 -2.20 14.93
N GLY A 40 -0.40 -3.23 15.75
CA GLY A 40 0.63 -4.24 15.88
C GLY A 40 0.44 -5.46 14.99
N ASP A 41 -0.59 -5.47 14.14
CA ASP A 41 -0.90 -6.62 13.29
C ASP A 41 -1.55 -6.18 11.99
N THR A 42 -0.73 -6.01 10.96
CA THR A 42 -1.16 -5.59 9.63
C THR A 42 -0.03 -5.80 8.64
N TYR A 43 -0.36 -6.05 7.37
CA TYR A 43 0.59 -5.81 6.29
C TYR A 43 0.54 -4.35 5.87
N ARG A 44 1.66 -3.83 5.37
CA ARG A 44 1.66 -2.49 4.83
C ARG A 44 2.61 -2.35 3.64
N VAL A 45 2.12 -1.70 2.60
CA VAL A 45 2.92 -1.26 1.46
C VAL A 45 3.35 0.17 1.78
N MET A 46 4.66 0.41 1.78
CA MET A 46 5.20 1.74 2.00
C MET A 46 5.76 2.29 0.69
N ILE A 47 5.44 3.54 0.41
CA ILE A 47 5.89 4.24 -0.79
C ILE A 47 6.54 5.54 -0.33
N THR A 48 7.76 5.80 -0.80
CA THR A 48 8.41 7.08 -0.54
C THR A 48 8.12 8.06 -1.68
N CYS A 49 8.23 9.35 -1.39
CA CYS A 49 7.96 10.36 -2.40
C CYS A 49 9.07 10.47 -3.44
N ASP A 50 10.22 9.83 -3.22
CA ASP A 50 11.26 9.67 -4.23
C ASP A 50 11.12 8.37 -5.05
N GLY A 51 10.00 7.67 -4.90
CA GLY A 51 9.64 6.56 -5.78
C GLY A 51 10.12 5.19 -5.35
N GLN A 52 10.42 4.97 -4.08
CA GLN A 52 10.75 3.64 -3.60
C GLN A 52 9.54 2.95 -2.97
N VAL A 53 9.49 1.63 -3.07
CA VAL A 53 8.40 0.82 -2.53
C VAL A 53 8.95 -0.30 -1.66
N ARG A 54 8.17 -0.72 -0.66
CA ARG A 54 8.52 -1.77 0.29
C ARG A 54 7.26 -2.45 0.78
N LEU A 55 7.34 -3.74 1.07
CA LEU A 55 6.26 -4.49 1.72
C LEU A 55 6.74 -4.95 3.09
N GLU A 56 5.95 -4.67 4.12
CA GLU A 56 6.24 -5.03 5.50
C GLU A 56 5.07 -5.78 6.12
N LEU A 57 5.39 -6.67 7.05
CA LEU A 57 4.42 -7.25 7.96
C LEU A 57 4.71 -6.73 9.36
N ILE A 58 3.71 -6.14 9.99
CA ILE A 58 3.78 -5.78 11.41
C ILE A 58 3.11 -6.90 12.17
N GLN A 59 3.86 -7.54 13.07
CA GLN A 59 3.36 -8.67 13.85
C GLN A 59 3.90 -8.55 15.28
N GLY A 60 2.99 -8.54 16.26
CA GLY A 60 3.37 -8.33 17.64
C GLY A 60 4.04 -6.98 17.87
N GLY A 61 3.69 -5.98 17.07
CA GLY A 61 4.29 -4.64 17.14
C GLY A 61 5.66 -4.51 16.49
N GLN A 62 6.19 -5.59 15.92
CA GLN A 62 7.51 -5.58 15.27
C GLN A 62 7.37 -5.59 13.75
N SER A 63 8.24 -4.85 13.08
CA SER A 63 8.27 -4.78 11.62
C SER A 63 9.14 -5.90 11.06
N ILE A 64 8.56 -6.66 10.13
CA ILE A 64 9.25 -7.72 9.39
C ILE A 64 9.24 -7.31 7.92
N VAL A 65 10.42 -7.22 7.32
CA VAL A 65 10.55 -6.86 5.90
C VAL A 65 10.18 -8.08 5.06
N VAL A 66 9.14 -7.94 4.23
CA VAL A 66 8.76 -8.97 3.26
C VAL A 66 9.43 -8.69 1.92
N HIS A 67 9.42 -7.44 1.48
CA HIS A 67 10.13 -6.99 0.27
C HIS A 67 10.84 -5.68 0.59
N ASN A 68 12.16 -5.66 0.51
CA ASN A 68 12.95 -4.49 0.86
C ASN A 68 12.80 -3.38 -0.18
N TRP A 69 13.23 -2.18 0.18
CA TRP A 69 13.11 -1.00 -0.68
C TRP A 69 13.62 -1.28 -2.09
N GLU A 70 12.79 -0.93 -3.07
CA GLU A 70 13.08 -1.08 -4.48
C GLU A 70 12.56 0.15 -5.21
N THR A 71 13.31 0.66 -6.20
CA THR A 71 12.87 1.79 -6.98
C THR A 71 11.73 1.37 -7.91
N ALA A 72 10.61 2.07 -7.81
CA ALA A 72 9.45 1.87 -8.70
C ALA A 72 9.63 2.78 -9.91
N SER A 73 10.13 2.23 -11.01
CA SER A 73 10.48 3.01 -12.21
C SER A 73 9.28 3.72 -12.85
N GLN A 74 8.07 3.29 -12.53
CA GLN A 74 6.84 3.86 -13.09
C GLN A 74 6.23 4.98 -12.24
N MET A 75 6.80 5.28 -11.06
CA MET A 75 6.30 6.39 -10.25
C MET A 75 6.58 7.72 -10.93
N ASN A 76 5.54 8.55 -11.00
CA ASN A 76 5.69 9.92 -11.44
C ASN A 76 6.21 10.76 -10.26
N LEU A 77 7.43 11.30 -10.40
CA LEU A 77 8.09 12.05 -9.33
C LEU A 77 7.99 13.56 -9.51
N THR A 78 7.37 14.03 -10.58
CA THR A 78 7.19 15.47 -10.83
C THR A 78 5.94 15.94 -10.10
N MET A 79 6.11 16.75 -9.07
CA MET A 79 4.99 17.28 -8.29
C MET A 79 4.32 18.46 -9.02
N PRO A 80 2.99 18.54 -9.02
CA PRO A 80 2.04 17.57 -8.48
C PRO A 80 2.02 16.28 -9.30
N ALA A 81 1.98 15.14 -8.62
CA ALA A 81 2.06 13.84 -9.24
C ALA A 81 0.77 13.05 -9.02
N SER A 82 0.41 12.24 -10.00
CA SER A 82 -0.74 11.34 -9.88
C SER A 82 -0.32 9.96 -10.37
N ASN A 83 -0.60 8.95 -9.55
CA ASN A 83 -0.31 7.56 -9.89
C ASN A 83 -1.50 6.68 -9.51
N ARG A 84 -1.69 5.62 -10.27
CA ARG A 84 -2.67 4.60 -9.94
C ARG A 84 -1.96 3.44 -9.27
N ILE A 85 -2.43 3.07 -8.08
CA ILE A 85 -1.82 2.01 -7.27
C ILE A 85 -2.77 0.82 -7.27
N GLY A 86 -2.24 -0.36 -7.57
CA GLY A 86 -3.01 -1.60 -7.55
C GLY A 86 -2.33 -2.65 -6.68
N LEU A 87 -3.12 -3.28 -5.81
CA LEU A 87 -2.70 -4.39 -4.97
C LEU A 87 -3.52 -5.63 -5.35
N TRP A 88 -2.83 -6.66 -5.79
CA TRP A 88 -3.43 -7.94 -6.15
C TRP A 88 -2.97 -8.98 -5.15
N VAL A 89 -3.91 -9.60 -4.44
CA VAL A 89 -3.61 -10.65 -3.46
C VAL A 89 -4.46 -11.86 -3.77
N TYR A 90 -3.82 -12.98 -4.06
CA TYR A 90 -4.50 -14.20 -4.42
C TYR A 90 -3.72 -15.42 -3.95
N GLN A 91 -4.38 -16.25 -3.15
CA GLN A 91 -3.82 -17.51 -2.62
C GLN A 91 -2.41 -17.34 -2.03
N GLY A 92 -2.24 -16.31 -1.18
CA GLY A 92 -0.97 -16.06 -0.52
C GLY A 92 0.10 -15.41 -1.38
N ARG A 93 -0.26 -14.88 -2.55
CA ARG A 93 0.66 -14.13 -3.42
C ARG A 93 0.21 -12.69 -3.51
N PHE A 94 1.15 -11.80 -3.25
CA PHE A 94 0.95 -10.35 -3.32
C PHE A 94 1.68 -9.82 -4.55
N GLN A 95 1.00 -8.98 -5.34
CA GLN A 95 1.60 -8.26 -6.45
C GLN A 95 1.24 -6.77 -6.35
N LEU A 96 2.26 -5.92 -6.53
CA LEU A 96 2.08 -4.49 -6.57
C LEU A 96 2.16 -4.00 -8.02
N PHE A 97 1.21 -3.12 -8.38
CA PHE A 97 1.18 -2.45 -9.69
C PHE A 97 1.15 -0.94 -9.48
N ILE A 98 1.88 -0.21 -10.32
CA ILE A 98 1.84 1.25 -10.37
C ILE A 98 1.61 1.63 -11.82
N ASP A 99 0.54 2.40 -12.07
CA ASP A 99 0.09 2.78 -13.42
C ASP A 99 -0.05 1.54 -14.32
N ASP A 100 -0.63 0.48 -13.76
CA ASP A 100 -0.87 -0.82 -14.41
C ASP A 100 0.41 -1.59 -14.77
N VAL A 101 1.56 -1.18 -14.26
CA VAL A 101 2.84 -1.86 -14.49
C VAL A 101 3.24 -2.64 -13.25
N PHE A 102 3.51 -3.92 -13.42
CA PHE A 102 3.96 -4.82 -12.36
C PHE A 102 5.28 -4.33 -11.75
N GLN A 103 5.35 -4.32 -10.42
CA GLN A 103 6.55 -3.91 -9.69
C GLN A 103 7.26 -5.08 -9.05
N PHE A 104 6.56 -5.85 -8.21
CA PHE A 104 7.15 -7.03 -7.56
C PHE A 104 6.05 -7.97 -7.07
N GLU A 105 6.47 -9.20 -6.75
CA GLU A 105 5.61 -10.23 -6.17
C GLU A 105 6.28 -10.79 -4.92
N GLU A 106 5.49 -11.06 -3.89
CA GLU A 106 5.96 -11.70 -2.67
C GLU A 106 4.90 -12.65 -2.13
N SER A 107 5.33 -13.59 -1.30
CA SER A 107 4.42 -14.46 -0.58
C SER A 107 3.91 -13.75 0.68
N VAL A 108 2.62 -13.86 0.94
CA VAL A 108 1.98 -13.32 2.14
C VAL A 108 1.15 -14.44 2.79
N ALA A 109 0.61 -14.16 3.98
CA ALA A 109 -0.19 -15.13 4.70
C ALA A 109 -1.43 -15.54 3.89
N GLN A 110 -1.88 -16.77 4.07
CA GLN A 110 -3.14 -17.26 3.54
C GLN A 110 -4.19 -17.30 4.66
N ASN A 111 -5.46 -17.43 4.27
CA ASN A 111 -6.58 -17.52 5.21
C ASN A 111 -6.62 -16.34 6.17
N ARG A 112 -6.31 -15.16 5.65
CA ARG A 112 -6.30 -13.93 6.43
C ARG A 112 -7.25 -12.92 5.82
N SER A 113 -7.86 -12.11 6.68
CA SER A 113 -8.71 -10.99 6.29
C SER A 113 -8.50 -9.85 7.28
N GLY A 114 -9.02 -8.68 6.99
CA GLY A 114 -8.92 -7.55 7.88
C GLY A 114 -9.22 -6.25 7.18
N GLY A 115 -9.01 -5.15 7.86
CA GLY A 115 -9.36 -3.83 7.35
C GLY A 115 -8.39 -3.29 6.31
N LEU A 116 -8.79 -2.16 5.73
CA LEU A 116 -7.97 -1.35 4.83
C LEU A 116 -7.69 -0.02 5.52
N GLY A 117 -6.47 0.45 5.45
CA GLY A 117 -6.11 1.74 6.02
C GLY A 117 -5.04 2.44 5.20
N PHE A 118 -4.85 3.72 5.49
CA PHE A 118 -3.83 4.55 4.88
C PHE A 118 -3.02 5.26 5.96
N LEU A 119 -1.75 5.44 5.69
CA LEU A 119 -0.79 6.04 6.62
C LEU A 119 0.02 7.09 5.86
N ALA A 120 0.22 8.24 6.50
CA ALA A 120 1.16 9.25 5.99
C ALA A 120 2.16 9.58 7.09
N ARG A 121 3.43 9.60 6.75
CA ARG A 121 4.51 9.85 7.69
C ARG A 121 5.46 10.88 7.12
N THR A 122 5.62 12.01 7.82
CA THR A 122 6.51 13.09 7.44
C THR A 122 7.59 13.29 8.50
N ASP A 123 8.66 13.98 8.11
CA ASP A 123 9.61 14.50 9.06
C ASP A 123 8.96 15.61 9.90
N GLU A 124 9.53 15.88 11.09
CA GLU A 124 9.00 16.88 12.00
C GLU A 124 8.84 18.24 11.33
N GLY A 125 7.67 18.84 11.55
CA GLY A 125 7.37 20.21 11.13
C GLY A 125 7.13 20.38 9.65
N LYS A 126 7.09 19.31 8.87
CA LYS A 126 6.84 19.39 7.43
C LYS A 126 5.42 18.98 7.09
N ALA A 127 4.90 19.57 6.02
CA ALA A 127 3.56 19.28 5.54
C ALA A 127 3.62 18.34 4.35
N MET A 128 2.64 17.45 4.25
CA MET A 128 2.43 16.58 3.10
C MET A 128 1.00 16.75 2.64
N THR A 129 0.80 16.95 1.35
CA THR A 129 -0.55 17.08 0.78
C THR A 129 -0.78 15.92 -0.17
N LEU A 130 -1.71 15.06 0.22
CA LEU A 130 -2.07 13.84 -0.51
C LEU A 130 -3.57 13.78 -0.70
N ARG A 131 -3.97 13.06 -1.74
CA ARG A 131 -5.36 12.68 -1.95
C ARG A 131 -5.45 11.25 -2.45
N PHE A 132 -6.24 10.44 -1.75
CA PHE A 132 -6.62 9.11 -2.21
C PHE A 132 -8.02 9.21 -2.81
N SER A 133 -8.21 8.70 -4.02
CA SER A 133 -9.49 8.78 -4.69
C SER A 133 -9.73 7.54 -5.55
N ASP A 134 -11.00 7.38 -5.98
CA ASP A 134 -11.41 6.31 -6.89
C ASP A 134 -11.03 4.90 -6.38
N LEU A 135 -11.22 4.67 -5.08
CA LEU A 135 -10.95 3.38 -4.48
C LEU A 135 -11.96 2.34 -4.97
N GLN A 136 -11.45 1.24 -5.51
CA GLN A 136 -12.25 0.10 -5.93
C GLN A 136 -11.67 -1.17 -5.32
N ILE A 137 -12.54 -1.99 -4.75
CA ILE A 137 -12.15 -3.24 -4.10
C ILE A 137 -12.96 -4.36 -4.73
N TYR A 138 -12.26 -5.39 -5.18
CA TYR A 138 -12.87 -6.58 -5.79
C TYR A 138 -12.47 -7.80 -4.99
N GLU A 139 -13.46 -8.64 -4.66
CA GLU A 139 -13.16 -9.98 -4.17
C GLU A 139 -12.84 -10.88 -5.35
N VAL A 140 -11.73 -11.61 -5.25
CA VAL A 140 -11.28 -12.49 -6.33
C VAL A 140 -11.59 -13.92 -5.93
N GLU A 141 -12.29 -14.63 -6.82
CA GLU A 141 -12.68 -16.03 -6.60
C GLU A 141 -11.94 -16.92 -7.57
N ALA A 142 -11.57 -18.12 -7.08
CA ALA A 142 -11.01 -19.13 -7.94
C ALA A 142 -12.07 -19.62 -8.93
N GLN A 143 -11.69 -19.78 -10.18
CA GLN A 143 -12.54 -20.39 -11.19
C GLN A 143 -12.60 -21.91 -10.92
N PRO A 144 -13.82 -22.50 -10.89
CA PRO A 144 -13.95 -23.95 -10.71
C PRO A 144 -13.40 -24.76 -11.88
#